data_67ea783851b06e810fa9e5374a854fc8
#
_entry.id   67ea783851b06e810fa9e5374a854fc8
#
_cell.length_a   1.000
_cell.length_b   1.000
_cell.length_c   1.000
_cell.angle_alpha   90.00
_cell.angle_beta   90.00
_cell.angle_gamma   90.00
#
_symmetry.space_group_name_H-M   'P 1'
#
loop_
_entity.id
_entity.type
_entity.pdbx_description
1 polymer ?
#
loop_
_entity_poly.entity_id
_entity_poly.type
_entity_poly.pdbx_seq_one_letter_code
_entity_poly.pdbx_strand_id
1 'polypeptide(L)'
;MREIVRPARAIEGAITLLGDKSISHRYGMLAAIAEGRSTITNYSTGADCQSTLGCMRALGAKIERDGESRVIVQGGALHEAASDLDAGNSGSTIRMLSGILAAQPFASKIGGDESLSRRPMARVIKPLTEMGACIDARDGSYPPLTIHGRALHGIDYTLPVASAQVKSCVLLAGLFAEGDTIVREPVRTRDHTEIALRELGADVLAEKRVITLRAGARLQGRELYVPGDLSSACFFLVAALMAREANLVIQGVGLNPTRSALLDFLVAMGASIKVLDLRQTAGELIGDLRVRTSPILGGMIEGAMTAALIDEIPALAVLGAASRDGLIVRDASELRLKETDRIATIEANFRRMGLEIETTPDGFRVPGGQSFHPAELDSAGDHRIAMAFAVAALAADGPSAIEGAECAGVSFPEFFETLRLIAK
;
A
#
# COMPACT_ATOMS: atom_id res chain seq x y z
N MET A 1 -19.13 1.71 12.09
CA MET A 1 -19.22 3.19 12.29
C MET A 1 -19.83 3.82 11.06
N ARG A 2 -20.70 4.77 11.25
CA ARG A 2 -21.29 5.56 10.16
C ARG A 2 -20.72 6.97 10.17
N GLU A 3 -20.13 7.41 9.08
CA GLU A 3 -19.53 8.74 8.93
C GLU A 3 -20.36 9.58 7.95
N ILE A 4 -20.67 10.81 8.31
CA ILE A 4 -21.43 11.73 7.44
C ILE A 4 -20.47 12.70 6.78
N VAL A 5 -20.43 12.66 5.46
CA VAL A 5 -19.66 13.58 4.63
C VAL A 5 -20.60 14.59 4.01
N ARG A 6 -20.29 15.88 4.17
CA ARG A 6 -21.05 17.00 3.60
C ARG A 6 -20.37 17.48 2.33
N PRO A 7 -21.13 17.99 1.35
CA PRO A 7 -20.55 18.64 0.16
C PRO A 7 -19.57 19.73 0.54
N ALA A 8 -18.52 19.89 -0.27
CA ALA A 8 -17.55 20.96 -0.14
C ALA A 8 -17.41 21.72 -1.46
N ARG A 9 -17.31 23.06 -1.39
CA ARG A 9 -17.11 23.90 -2.57
C ARG A 9 -15.63 24.14 -2.85
N ALA A 10 -14.84 24.20 -1.79
CA ALA A 10 -13.40 24.42 -1.90
C ALA A 10 -12.59 23.36 -1.12
N ILE A 11 -11.41 23.05 -1.61
CA ILE A 11 -10.40 22.20 -0.95
C ILE A 11 -9.14 23.02 -0.81
N GLU A 12 -8.81 23.43 0.43
CA GLU A 12 -7.76 24.40 0.68
C GLU A 12 -6.95 24.08 1.94
N GLY A 13 -5.70 24.54 1.94
CA GLY A 13 -4.82 24.46 3.11
C GLY A 13 -3.53 23.73 2.85
N ALA A 14 -2.90 23.30 3.94
CA ALA A 14 -1.72 22.44 3.91
C ALA A 14 -1.92 21.27 4.86
N ILE A 15 -1.57 20.07 4.40
CA ILE A 15 -1.62 18.84 5.19
C ILE A 15 -0.30 18.09 5.11
N THR A 16 0.04 17.39 6.18
CA THR A 16 1.13 16.42 6.21
C THR A 16 0.51 15.05 6.41
N LEU A 17 0.95 14.09 5.60
CA LEU A 17 0.45 12.73 5.69
C LEU A 17 1.36 11.86 6.54
N LEU A 18 0.77 10.88 7.19
CA LEU A 18 1.52 9.81 7.82
C LEU A 18 2.30 8.99 6.79
N GLY A 19 3.32 8.31 7.29
CA GLY A 19 4.24 7.57 6.47
C GLY A 19 3.60 6.49 5.61
N ASP A 20 4.18 6.28 4.44
CA ASP A 20 3.79 5.24 3.49
C ASP A 20 3.70 3.87 4.17
N LYS A 21 2.53 3.23 4.04
CA LYS A 21 2.25 1.92 4.60
C LYS A 21 3.26 0.87 4.14
N SER A 22 3.57 0.86 2.85
CA SER A 22 4.48 -0.13 2.24
C SER A 22 5.92 0.02 2.74
N ILE A 23 6.39 1.25 2.95
CA ILE A 23 7.73 1.54 3.50
C ILE A 23 7.75 1.22 4.99
N SER A 24 6.70 1.59 5.74
CA SER A 24 6.58 1.31 7.18
C SER A 24 6.68 -0.19 7.49
N HIS A 25 5.97 -1.04 6.75
CA HIS A 25 6.10 -2.50 6.90
C HIS A 25 7.55 -2.96 6.75
N ARG A 26 8.22 -2.50 5.71
CA ARG A 26 9.61 -2.88 5.40
C ARG A 26 10.57 -2.42 6.47
N TYR A 27 10.49 -1.15 6.86
CA TYR A 27 11.35 -0.62 7.89
C TYR A 27 11.12 -1.30 9.25
N GLY A 28 9.86 -1.59 9.62
CA GLY A 28 9.54 -2.31 10.85
C GLY A 28 10.15 -3.72 10.87
N MET A 29 10.04 -4.48 9.77
CA MET A 29 10.62 -5.82 9.65
C MET A 29 12.15 -5.79 9.61
N LEU A 30 12.72 -4.95 8.75
CA LEU A 30 14.17 -4.87 8.57
C LEU A 30 14.90 -4.33 9.81
N ALA A 31 14.34 -3.31 10.48
CA ALA A 31 14.88 -2.80 11.73
C ALA A 31 14.87 -3.85 12.84
N ALA A 32 13.89 -4.75 12.86
CA ALA A 32 13.79 -5.80 13.87
C ALA A 32 14.84 -6.90 13.71
N ILE A 33 15.33 -7.13 12.48
CA ILE A 33 16.39 -8.11 12.19
C ILE A 33 17.77 -7.48 12.03
N ALA A 34 17.86 -6.13 12.00
CA ALA A 34 19.14 -5.42 11.93
C ALA A 34 19.86 -5.44 13.27
N GLU A 35 21.20 -5.45 13.25
CA GLU A 35 22.00 -5.33 14.47
C GLU A 35 21.93 -3.89 15.03
N GLY A 36 21.65 -3.76 16.33
CA GLY A 36 21.64 -2.47 17.00
C GLY A 36 20.28 -1.79 17.01
N ARG A 37 20.31 -0.46 17.17
CA ARG A 37 19.11 0.37 17.34
C ARG A 37 18.75 1.10 16.07
N SER A 38 17.47 1.03 15.69
CA SER A 38 16.90 1.89 14.64
C SER A 38 15.86 2.84 15.23
N THR A 39 15.80 4.05 14.69
CA THR A 39 14.73 5.02 14.96
C THR A 39 13.99 5.28 13.65
N ILE A 40 12.70 5.00 13.63
CA ILE A 40 11.86 5.19 12.44
C ILE A 40 10.92 6.36 12.72
N THR A 41 11.08 7.46 11.99
CA THR A 41 10.25 8.66 12.11
C THR A 41 9.17 8.65 11.03
N ASN A 42 8.01 9.19 11.35
CA ASN A 42 6.81 9.20 10.51
C ASN A 42 6.32 7.79 10.11
N TYR A 43 6.39 6.83 11.04
CA TYR A 43 5.87 5.47 10.84
C TYR A 43 4.34 5.49 10.76
N SER A 44 3.76 4.72 9.83
CA SER A 44 2.30 4.62 9.67
C SER A 44 1.59 4.15 10.95
N THR A 45 0.50 4.81 11.32
CA THR A 45 -0.37 4.47 12.45
C THR A 45 -1.40 3.41 12.09
N GLY A 46 -1.60 3.11 10.81
CA GLY A 46 -2.58 2.16 10.32
C GLY A 46 -2.46 0.75 10.92
N ALA A 47 -3.59 0.09 11.12
CA ALA A 47 -3.67 -1.22 11.78
C ALA A 47 -2.78 -2.28 11.11
N ASP A 48 -2.66 -2.26 9.79
CA ASP A 48 -1.77 -3.16 9.04
C ASP A 48 -0.31 -3.06 9.52
N CYS A 49 0.19 -1.83 9.72
CA CYS A 49 1.56 -1.60 10.19
C CYS A 49 1.73 -1.96 11.67
N GLN A 50 0.65 -1.80 12.47
CA GLN A 50 0.66 -2.24 13.87
C GLN A 50 0.73 -3.76 13.97
N SER A 51 0.04 -4.51 13.10
CA SER A 51 0.15 -5.97 13.03
C SER A 51 1.60 -6.40 12.74
N THR A 52 2.29 -5.69 11.83
CA THR A 52 3.73 -5.96 11.61
C THR A 52 4.56 -5.78 12.86
N LEU A 53 4.42 -4.64 13.56
CA LEU A 53 5.17 -4.41 14.80
C LEU A 53 4.80 -5.42 15.89
N GLY A 54 3.51 -5.82 15.96
CA GLY A 54 3.02 -6.87 16.86
C GLY A 54 3.71 -8.21 16.61
N CYS A 55 3.75 -8.66 15.36
CA CYS A 55 4.45 -9.88 14.98
C CYS A 55 5.93 -9.82 15.31
N MET A 56 6.61 -8.70 15.01
CA MET A 56 8.03 -8.55 15.32
C MET A 56 8.32 -8.52 16.83
N ARG A 57 7.43 -7.93 17.64
CA ARG A 57 7.50 -8.01 19.13
C ARG A 57 7.34 -9.44 19.61
N ALA A 58 6.37 -10.17 19.08
CA ALA A 58 6.15 -11.58 19.44
C ALA A 58 7.37 -12.46 19.11
N LEU A 59 8.11 -12.08 18.06
CA LEU A 59 9.36 -12.73 17.67
C LEU A 59 10.60 -12.22 18.44
N GLY A 60 10.42 -11.38 19.47
CA GLY A 60 11.48 -10.97 20.39
C GLY A 60 12.12 -9.61 20.12
N ALA A 61 11.74 -8.89 19.06
CA ALA A 61 12.25 -7.55 18.82
C ALA A 61 11.72 -6.56 19.89
N LYS A 62 12.60 -5.75 20.48
CA LYS A 62 12.18 -4.72 21.45
C LYS A 62 11.78 -3.48 20.67
N ILE A 63 10.49 -3.17 20.69
CA ILE A 63 9.88 -2.08 19.92
C ILE A 63 9.14 -1.15 20.85
N GLU A 64 9.59 0.09 20.93
CA GLU A 64 8.99 1.16 21.71
C GLU A 64 8.38 2.23 20.80
N ARG A 65 7.32 2.88 21.26
CA ARG A 65 6.77 4.06 20.60
C ARG A 65 7.18 5.32 21.39
N ASP A 66 7.58 6.33 20.64
CA ASP A 66 7.89 7.66 21.13
C ASP A 66 6.97 8.67 20.40
N GLY A 67 5.80 8.90 20.97
CA GLY A 67 4.71 9.63 20.32
C GLY A 67 3.91 8.78 19.34
N GLU A 68 3.17 9.43 18.43
CA GLU A 68 2.22 8.77 17.54
C GLU A 68 2.89 8.01 16.38
N SER A 69 3.89 8.61 15.76
CA SER A 69 4.49 8.11 14.52
C SER A 69 6.00 7.83 14.59
N ARG A 70 6.60 7.90 15.77
CA ARG A 70 8.02 7.55 15.96
C ARG A 70 8.11 6.17 16.62
N VAL A 71 8.92 5.30 16.04
CA VAL A 71 9.13 3.92 16.51
C VAL A 71 10.62 3.69 16.71
N ILE A 72 10.98 3.18 17.88
CA ILE A 72 12.34 2.79 18.24
C ILE A 72 12.39 1.28 18.26
N VAL A 73 13.31 0.69 17.51
CA VAL A 73 13.47 -0.76 17.38
C VAL A 73 14.89 -1.13 17.81
N GLN A 74 15.01 -1.98 18.83
CA GLN A 74 16.24 -2.70 19.11
C GLN A 74 16.12 -4.06 18.44
N GLY A 75 16.82 -4.20 17.32
CA GLY A 75 16.82 -5.40 16.50
C GLY A 75 17.92 -6.39 16.91
N GLY A 76 17.92 -7.54 16.23
CA GLY A 76 18.85 -8.63 16.45
C GLY A 76 18.27 -9.98 16.05
N ALA A 77 18.72 -11.05 16.71
CA ALA A 77 18.21 -12.40 16.48
C ALA A 77 16.75 -12.52 16.90
N LEU A 78 15.94 -13.14 16.06
CA LEU A 78 14.55 -13.46 16.37
C LEU A 78 14.46 -14.76 17.19
N HIS A 79 13.37 -14.91 17.92
CA HIS A 79 13.05 -16.07 18.76
C HIS A 79 11.67 -16.63 18.41
N GLU A 80 11.45 -17.88 18.72
CA GLU A 80 10.13 -18.50 18.57
C GLU A 80 9.08 -17.74 19.37
N ALA A 81 7.95 -17.43 18.73
CA ALA A 81 6.84 -16.76 19.38
C ALA A 81 6.07 -17.71 20.30
N ALA A 82 5.61 -17.22 21.45
CA ALA A 82 4.84 -18.02 22.41
C ALA A 82 3.42 -18.38 21.91
N SER A 83 2.94 -17.73 20.86
CA SER A 83 1.61 -17.94 20.27
C SER A 83 1.66 -17.72 18.76
N ASP A 84 0.57 -18.12 18.07
CA ASP A 84 0.39 -17.84 16.66
C ASP A 84 0.56 -16.33 16.39
N LEU A 85 1.22 -16.00 15.29
CA LEU A 85 1.40 -14.61 14.84
C LEU A 85 0.13 -14.12 14.16
N ASP A 86 -0.34 -12.93 14.55
CA ASP A 86 -1.53 -12.31 13.99
C ASP A 86 -1.16 -11.17 13.03
N ALA A 87 -1.37 -11.39 11.75
CA ALA A 87 -1.20 -10.37 10.71
C ALA A 87 -2.43 -9.46 10.56
N GLY A 88 -3.52 -9.69 11.32
CA GLY A 88 -4.77 -8.96 11.18
C GLY A 88 -5.34 -9.04 9.76
N ASN A 89 -5.63 -7.90 9.14
CA ASN A 89 -6.02 -7.82 7.73
C ASN A 89 -4.82 -7.70 6.76
N SER A 90 -3.59 -7.66 7.27
CA SER A 90 -2.42 -7.26 6.50
C SER A 90 -1.85 -8.36 5.60
N GLY A 91 -2.22 -8.33 4.33
CA GLY A 91 -1.58 -9.15 3.31
C GLY A 91 -0.08 -8.83 3.11
N SER A 92 0.35 -7.60 3.46
CA SER A 92 1.76 -7.22 3.42
C SER A 92 2.55 -7.89 4.53
N THR A 93 2.01 -7.90 5.75
CA THR A 93 2.65 -8.55 6.91
C THR A 93 2.85 -10.04 6.63
N ILE A 94 1.78 -10.78 6.35
CA ILE A 94 1.88 -12.24 6.19
C ILE A 94 2.82 -12.62 5.05
N ARG A 95 2.70 -11.96 3.88
CA ARG A 95 3.51 -12.31 2.70
C ARG A 95 4.98 -12.00 2.87
N MET A 96 5.32 -10.82 3.37
CA MET A 96 6.73 -10.42 3.51
C MET A 96 7.40 -11.10 4.70
N LEU A 97 6.71 -11.19 5.84
CA LEU A 97 7.25 -11.84 7.03
C LEU A 97 7.50 -13.34 6.81
N SER A 98 6.70 -14.01 5.97
CA SER A 98 6.95 -15.41 5.60
C SER A 98 8.36 -15.64 5.06
N GLY A 99 8.94 -14.67 4.32
CA GLY A 99 10.32 -14.74 3.85
C GLY A 99 11.33 -14.76 5.00
N ILE A 100 11.14 -13.94 6.01
CA ILE A 100 12.00 -13.91 7.20
C ILE A 100 11.84 -15.20 8.02
N LEU A 101 10.58 -15.61 8.26
CA LEU A 101 10.26 -16.78 9.08
C LEU A 101 10.79 -18.08 8.48
N ALA A 102 10.79 -18.20 7.15
CA ALA A 102 11.26 -19.40 6.45
C ALA A 102 12.72 -19.75 6.73
N ALA A 103 13.52 -18.75 7.09
CA ALA A 103 14.96 -18.90 7.37
C ALA A 103 15.29 -19.02 8.86
N GLN A 104 14.31 -18.96 9.77
CA GLN A 104 14.60 -19.01 11.21
C GLN A 104 14.81 -20.47 11.69
N PRO A 105 15.55 -20.69 12.80
CA PRO A 105 15.80 -22.03 13.32
C PRO A 105 14.65 -22.59 14.18
N PHE A 106 13.42 -22.08 13.99
CA PHE A 106 12.23 -22.48 14.72
C PHE A 106 10.98 -22.51 13.80
N ALA A 107 9.91 -23.14 14.27
CA ALA A 107 8.64 -23.09 13.56
C ALA A 107 7.81 -21.87 13.95
N SER A 108 7.02 -21.39 13.02
CA SER A 108 6.09 -20.26 13.26
C SER A 108 4.77 -20.53 12.59
N LYS A 109 3.67 -20.15 13.25
CA LYS A 109 2.36 -20.16 12.63
C LYS A 109 1.86 -18.72 12.54
N ILE A 110 1.42 -18.32 11.33
CA ILE A 110 0.94 -16.97 11.06
C ILE A 110 -0.40 -17.02 10.35
N GLY A 111 -1.33 -16.21 10.85
CA GLY A 111 -2.68 -16.06 10.30
C GLY A 111 -3.14 -14.62 10.35
N GLY A 112 -4.45 -14.43 10.27
CA GLY A 112 -5.10 -13.14 10.41
C GLY A 112 -6.62 -13.27 10.38
N ASP A 113 -7.30 -12.20 10.08
CA ASP A 113 -8.76 -12.13 10.08
C ASP A 113 -9.42 -12.97 8.95
N GLU A 114 -10.76 -12.95 8.94
CA GLU A 114 -11.55 -13.70 7.95
C GLU A 114 -11.25 -13.25 6.51
N SER A 115 -11.07 -11.94 6.27
CA SER A 115 -10.73 -11.40 4.95
C SER A 115 -9.35 -11.89 4.49
N LEU A 116 -8.33 -11.81 5.35
CA LEU A 116 -6.99 -12.28 5.02
C LEU A 116 -6.97 -13.80 4.80
N SER A 117 -7.77 -14.56 5.56
CA SER A 117 -7.85 -16.02 5.45
C SER A 117 -8.39 -16.53 4.10
N ARG A 118 -9.02 -15.67 3.32
CA ARG A 118 -9.51 -15.98 1.96
C ARG A 118 -8.52 -15.60 0.85
N ARG A 119 -7.42 -14.90 1.18
CA ARG A 119 -6.45 -14.43 0.18
C ARG A 119 -5.40 -15.51 -0.08
N PRO A 120 -5.09 -15.84 -1.37
CA PRO A 120 -4.14 -16.89 -1.69
C PRO A 120 -2.70 -16.46 -1.37
N MET A 121 -1.92 -17.41 -0.81
CA MET A 121 -0.51 -17.28 -0.46
C MET A 121 0.41 -18.14 -1.34
N ALA A 122 -0.11 -18.88 -2.30
CA ALA A 122 0.67 -19.71 -3.23
C ALA A 122 1.80 -18.91 -3.91
N ARG A 123 1.58 -17.61 -4.15
CA ARG A 123 2.57 -16.72 -4.78
C ARG A 123 3.87 -16.57 -3.97
N VAL A 124 3.80 -16.68 -2.64
CA VAL A 124 5.00 -16.61 -1.76
C VAL A 124 5.44 -18.01 -1.34
N ILE A 125 4.52 -18.96 -1.18
CA ILE A 125 4.86 -20.35 -0.83
C ILE A 125 5.75 -20.95 -1.90
N LYS A 126 5.41 -20.81 -3.19
CA LYS A 126 6.15 -21.40 -4.30
C LYS A 126 7.64 -20.99 -4.30
N PRO A 127 8.03 -19.72 -4.41
CA PRO A 127 9.43 -19.33 -4.40
C PRO A 127 10.15 -19.69 -3.10
N LEU A 128 9.50 -19.59 -1.94
CA LEU A 128 10.11 -20.00 -0.68
C LEU A 128 10.39 -21.51 -0.65
N THR A 129 9.50 -22.34 -1.19
CA THR A 129 9.73 -23.79 -1.34
C THR A 129 10.91 -24.05 -2.29
N GLU A 130 11.02 -23.30 -3.38
CA GLU A 130 12.17 -23.37 -4.29
C GLU A 130 13.47 -22.98 -3.59
N MET A 131 13.45 -22.11 -2.58
CA MET A 131 14.59 -21.77 -1.71
C MET A 131 14.88 -22.84 -0.64
N GLY A 132 14.04 -23.88 -0.53
CA GLY A 132 14.19 -24.97 0.45
C GLY A 132 13.26 -24.86 1.66
N ALA A 133 12.36 -23.87 1.75
CA ALA A 133 11.42 -23.73 2.85
C ALA A 133 10.40 -24.89 2.89
N CYS A 134 9.88 -25.15 4.09
CA CYS A 134 8.77 -26.08 4.32
C CYS A 134 7.59 -25.32 4.92
N ILE A 135 6.50 -25.24 4.20
CA ILE A 135 5.34 -24.42 4.56
C ILE A 135 4.06 -25.25 4.37
N ASP A 136 3.30 -25.40 5.45
CA ASP A 136 1.95 -25.95 5.40
C ASP A 136 0.95 -24.79 5.34
N ALA A 137 -0.08 -24.96 4.53
CA ALA A 137 -1.14 -23.99 4.35
C ALA A 137 -2.48 -24.69 4.18
N ARG A 138 -3.57 -24.06 4.58
CA ARG A 138 -4.91 -24.58 4.33
C ARG A 138 -5.12 -24.69 2.81
N ASP A 139 -5.57 -25.87 2.35
CA ASP A 139 -5.74 -26.19 0.92
C ASP A 139 -4.49 -25.90 0.07
N GLY A 140 -3.30 -25.99 0.68
CA GLY A 140 -2.01 -25.71 0.04
C GLY A 140 -1.78 -24.24 -0.36
N SER A 141 -2.68 -23.34 -0.04
CA SER A 141 -2.62 -21.95 -0.54
C SER A 141 -3.11 -20.86 0.41
N TYR A 142 -3.87 -21.16 1.46
CA TYR A 142 -4.55 -20.17 2.27
C TYR A 142 -4.03 -20.12 3.71
N PRO A 143 -4.10 -18.96 4.37
CA PRO A 143 -3.80 -18.87 5.81
C PRO A 143 -4.71 -19.75 6.67
N PRO A 144 -4.26 -20.18 7.87
CA PRO A 144 -2.96 -19.88 8.45
C PRO A 144 -1.83 -20.64 7.75
N LEU A 145 -0.62 -20.05 7.77
CA LEU A 145 0.59 -20.71 7.30
C LEU A 145 1.38 -21.24 8.51
N THR A 146 1.76 -22.52 8.46
CA THR A 146 2.77 -23.07 9.39
C THR A 146 4.09 -23.16 8.65
N ILE A 147 5.07 -22.37 9.07
CA ILE A 147 6.36 -22.23 8.43
C ILE A 147 7.40 -22.94 9.30
N HIS A 148 7.96 -24.04 8.80
CA HIS A 148 9.03 -24.79 9.45
C HIS A 148 10.35 -24.19 9.01
N GLY A 149 10.91 -23.29 9.80
CA GLY A 149 12.13 -22.57 9.45
C GLY A 149 13.34 -23.50 9.35
N ARG A 150 14.20 -23.22 8.37
CA ARG A 150 15.40 -24.02 8.07
C ARG A 150 16.42 -23.22 7.26
N ALA A 151 17.60 -23.79 7.03
CA ALA A 151 18.57 -23.23 6.11
C ALA A 151 17.97 -23.13 4.69
N LEU A 152 18.15 -21.96 4.09
CA LEU A 152 17.68 -21.66 2.73
C LEU A 152 18.89 -21.50 1.80
N HIS A 153 18.66 -21.66 0.49
CA HIS A 153 19.63 -21.33 -0.56
C HIS A 153 19.08 -20.24 -1.48
N GLY A 154 20.00 -19.45 -2.03
CA GLY A 154 19.66 -18.43 -3.01
C GLY A 154 19.11 -19.02 -4.32
N ILE A 155 18.24 -18.29 -4.99
CA ILE A 155 17.62 -18.71 -6.26
C ILE A 155 17.67 -17.61 -7.29
N ASP A 156 17.52 -17.97 -8.56
CA ASP A 156 17.22 -17.04 -9.66
C ASP A 156 15.73 -17.21 -10.05
N TYR A 157 14.91 -16.32 -9.52
CA TYR A 157 13.45 -16.44 -9.61
C TYR A 157 12.83 -15.39 -10.52
N THR A 158 12.13 -15.84 -11.55
CA THR A 158 11.31 -14.97 -12.41
C THR A 158 9.89 -14.88 -11.86
N LEU A 159 9.46 -13.66 -11.51
CA LEU A 159 8.10 -13.43 -11.03
C LEU A 159 7.09 -13.73 -12.15
N PRO A 160 6.08 -14.60 -11.92
CA PRO A 160 5.07 -14.90 -12.92
C PRO A 160 4.13 -13.71 -13.20
N VAL A 161 3.96 -12.85 -12.21
CA VAL A 161 3.18 -11.59 -12.28
C VAL A 161 3.90 -10.47 -11.55
N ALA A 162 3.63 -9.23 -11.92
CA ALA A 162 4.19 -8.06 -11.25
C ALA A 162 3.70 -7.97 -9.79
N SER A 163 4.58 -8.27 -8.82
CA SER A 163 4.24 -8.24 -7.39
C SER A 163 5.42 -7.82 -6.52
N ALA A 164 5.38 -6.59 -6.03
CA ALA A 164 6.38 -6.09 -5.09
C ALA A 164 6.40 -6.88 -3.77
N GLN A 165 5.27 -7.44 -3.32
CA GLN A 165 5.21 -8.24 -2.09
C GLN A 165 5.94 -9.58 -2.25
N VAL A 166 5.76 -10.26 -3.40
CA VAL A 166 6.47 -11.51 -3.69
C VAL A 166 7.97 -11.25 -3.84
N LYS A 167 8.35 -10.20 -4.59
CA LYS A 167 9.75 -9.76 -4.68
C LYS A 167 10.34 -9.52 -3.29
N SER A 168 9.66 -8.76 -2.45
CA SER A 168 10.11 -8.47 -1.09
C SER A 168 10.27 -9.73 -0.26
N CYS A 169 9.30 -10.65 -0.33
CA CYS A 169 9.35 -11.93 0.38
C CYS A 169 10.62 -12.73 0.02
N VAL A 170 10.91 -12.86 -1.28
CA VAL A 170 12.09 -13.59 -1.77
C VAL A 170 13.40 -12.92 -1.34
N LEU A 171 13.47 -11.57 -1.45
CA LEU A 171 14.66 -10.82 -1.00
C LEU A 171 14.86 -10.89 0.51
N LEU A 172 13.77 -10.84 1.31
CA LEU A 172 13.87 -10.99 2.77
C LEU A 172 14.31 -12.40 3.18
N ALA A 173 13.87 -13.44 2.48
CA ALA A 173 14.39 -14.80 2.66
C ALA A 173 15.86 -14.90 2.22
N GLY A 174 16.22 -14.24 1.13
CA GLY A 174 17.58 -14.17 0.58
C GLY A 174 18.62 -13.56 1.53
N LEU A 175 18.21 -12.70 2.49
CA LEU A 175 19.11 -12.17 3.51
C LEU A 175 19.79 -13.28 4.35
N PHE A 176 19.12 -14.40 4.51
CA PHE A 176 19.55 -15.52 5.32
C PHE A 176 20.00 -16.74 4.49
N ALA A 177 19.83 -16.67 3.16
CA ALA A 177 20.10 -17.77 2.27
C ALA A 177 21.60 -17.95 2.01
N GLU A 178 22.02 -19.19 1.76
CA GLU A 178 23.33 -19.51 1.24
C GLU A 178 23.38 -19.23 -0.26
N GLY A 179 24.29 -18.35 -0.70
CA GLY A 179 24.41 -17.89 -2.08
C GLY A 179 23.51 -16.69 -2.42
N ASP A 180 23.77 -16.08 -3.57
CA ASP A 180 23.08 -14.89 -4.04
C ASP A 180 21.62 -15.19 -4.41
N THR A 181 20.73 -14.23 -4.15
CA THR A 181 19.32 -14.32 -4.54
C THR A 181 19.03 -13.31 -5.65
N ILE A 182 18.50 -13.81 -6.77
CA ILE A 182 18.18 -13.00 -7.94
C ILE A 182 16.68 -13.04 -8.17
N VAL A 183 16.06 -11.86 -8.36
CA VAL A 183 14.65 -11.72 -8.72
C VAL A 183 14.53 -11.00 -10.05
N ARG A 184 13.77 -11.60 -11.00
CA ARG A 184 13.48 -11.03 -12.31
C ARG A 184 12.03 -10.62 -12.39
N GLU A 185 11.78 -9.36 -12.74
CA GLU A 185 10.43 -8.78 -12.83
C GLU A 185 9.95 -8.76 -14.27
N PRO A 186 8.72 -9.22 -14.58
CA PRO A 186 8.13 -9.07 -15.93
C PRO A 186 7.85 -7.59 -16.24
N VAL A 187 7.41 -6.83 -15.21
CA VAL A 187 7.21 -5.39 -15.23
C VAL A 187 7.79 -4.84 -13.93
N ARG A 188 8.44 -3.67 -13.99
CA ARG A 188 9.02 -3.03 -12.80
C ARG A 188 7.95 -2.79 -11.74
N THR A 189 8.23 -3.22 -10.52
CA THR A 189 7.38 -2.98 -9.34
C THR A 189 8.05 -2.02 -8.36
N ARG A 190 7.35 -1.67 -7.27
CA ARG A 190 7.87 -0.82 -6.18
C ARG A 190 9.20 -1.33 -5.67
N ASP A 191 10.20 -0.46 -5.54
CA ASP A 191 11.57 -0.82 -5.16
C ASP A 191 11.96 -0.41 -3.73
N HIS A 192 10.97 -0.16 -2.88
CA HIS A 192 11.19 0.21 -1.48
C HIS A 192 12.00 -0.82 -0.68
N THR A 193 11.90 -2.12 -1.02
CA THR A 193 12.72 -3.16 -0.35
C THR A 193 14.18 -3.03 -0.71
N GLU A 194 14.49 -2.81 -1.97
CA GLU A 194 15.86 -2.63 -2.46
C GLU A 194 16.49 -1.38 -1.86
N ILE A 195 15.72 -0.28 -1.77
CA ILE A 195 16.16 0.97 -1.12
C ILE A 195 16.41 0.71 0.37
N ALA A 196 15.44 0.13 1.08
CA ALA A 196 15.57 -0.15 2.51
C ALA A 196 16.74 -1.08 2.84
N LEU A 197 16.97 -2.11 2.03
CA LEU A 197 18.08 -3.04 2.18
C LEU A 197 19.43 -2.33 2.03
N ARG A 198 19.59 -1.48 1.01
CA ARG A 198 20.81 -0.68 0.82
C ARG A 198 21.05 0.28 1.97
N GLU A 199 20.01 1.00 2.41
CA GLU A 199 20.11 1.93 3.54
C GLU A 199 20.57 1.23 4.82
N LEU A 200 20.17 -0.01 5.04
CA LEU A 200 20.58 -0.81 6.20
C LEU A 200 21.88 -1.58 5.98
N GLY A 201 22.54 -1.46 4.83
CA GLY A 201 23.87 -1.96 4.56
C GLY A 201 23.97 -3.27 3.76
N ALA A 202 22.86 -3.77 3.18
CA ALA A 202 22.91 -4.90 2.28
C ALA A 202 23.43 -4.51 0.88
N ASP A 203 24.17 -5.40 0.25
CA ASP A 203 24.63 -5.26 -1.13
C ASP A 203 23.53 -5.72 -2.10
N VAL A 204 22.80 -4.75 -2.66
CA VAL A 204 21.70 -4.97 -3.59
C VAL A 204 21.97 -4.24 -4.90
N LEU A 205 22.12 -4.99 -5.96
CA LEU A 205 22.20 -4.47 -7.33
C LEU A 205 20.83 -4.54 -7.99
N ALA A 206 20.40 -3.47 -8.62
CA ALA A 206 19.16 -3.41 -9.38
C ALA A 206 19.45 -2.85 -10.77
N GLU A 207 19.45 -3.70 -11.77
CA GLU A 207 19.70 -3.34 -13.16
C GLU A 207 18.48 -3.69 -14.01
N LYS A 208 17.87 -2.67 -14.62
CA LYS A 208 16.66 -2.81 -15.44
C LYS A 208 15.53 -3.48 -14.60
N ARG A 209 15.31 -4.78 -14.77
CA ARG A 209 14.28 -5.59 -14.11
C ARG A 209 14.87 -6.82 -13.41
N VAL A 210 16.15 -6.78 -13.11
CA VAL A 210 16.87 -7.84 -12.40
C VAL A 210 17.42 -7.25 -11.11
N ILE A 211 17.03 -7.84 -9.99
CA ILE A 211 17.45 -7.46 -8.67
C ILE A 211 18.30 -8.61 -8.11
N THR A 212 19.53 -8.31 -7.74
CA THR A 212 20.47 -9.25 -7.14
C THR A 212 20.78 -8.82 -5.71
N LEU A 213 20.43 -9.64 -4.75
CA LEU A 213 20.86 -9.52 -3.36
C LEU A 213 22.05 -10.45 -3.15
N ARG A 214 23.20 -9.88 -2.76
CA ARG A 214 24.41 -10.64 -2.44
C ARG A 214 24.25 -11.34 -1.09
N ALA A 215 24.79 -12.55 -1.03
CA ALA A 215 24.80 -13.35 0.20
C ALA A 215 25.59 -12.70 1.33
N GLY A 216 25.26 -13.05 2.60
CA GLY A 216 26.00 -12.64 3.79
C GLY A 216 25.77 -11.20 4.23
N ALA A 217 24.68 -10.57 3.81
CA ALA A 217 24.31 -9.23 4.23
C ALA A 217 24.10 -9.16 5.76
N ARG A 218 24.72 -8.14 6.39
CA ARG A 218 24.50 -7.80 7.81
C ARG A 218 23.88 -6.44 7.91
N LEU A 219 22.61 -6.41 8.27
CA LEU A 219 21.87 -5.15 8.40
C LEU A 219 22.27 -4.45 9.71
N GLN A 220 22.43 -3.12 9.64
CA GLN A 220 22.76 -2.27 10.77
C GLN A 220 21.62 -1.31 11.07
N GLY A 221 21.32 -1.13 12.37
CA GLY A 221 20.31 -0.16 12.82
C GLY A 221 20.64 1.27 12.39
N ARG A 222 19.62 2.04 12.02
CA ARG A 222 19.77 3.39 11.45
C ARG A 222 18.64 4.32 11.85
N GLU A 223 18.88 5.62 11.66
CA GLU A 223 17.83 6.63 11.61
C GLU A 223 17.13 6.55 10.25
N LEU A 224 15.83 6.25 10.26
CA LEU A 224 15.01 6.05 9.08
C LEU A 224 13.84 7.05 9.09
N TYR A 225 13.50 7.60 7.95
CA TYR A 225 12.34 8.46 7.76
C TYR A 225 11.39 7.84 6.74
N VAL A 226 10.11 7.74 7.08
CA VAL A 226 9.07 7.23 6.16
C VAL A 226 8.41 8.42 5.48
N PRO A 227 8.53 8.57 4.14
CA PRO A 227 7.80 9.61 3.40
C PRO A 227 6.29 9.45 3.54
N GLY A 228 5.55 10.54 3.39
CA GLY A 228 4.09 10.52 3.33
C GLY A 228 3.57 9.61 2.19
N ASP A 229 2.49 8.88 2.46
CA ASP A 229 1.96 7.88 1.52
C ASP A 229 1.29 8.53 0.31
N LEU A 230 1.84 8.30 -0.89
CA LEU A 230 1.29 8.80 -2.16
C LEU A 230 -0.10 8.19 -2.46
N SER A 231 -0.37 6.95 -2.05
CA SER A 231 -1.71 6.36 -2.18
C SER A 231 -2.74 7.08 -1.30
N SER A 232 -2.34 7.50 -0.10
CA SER A 232 -3.18 8.33 0.77
C SER A 232 -3.34 9.74 0.20
N ALA A 233 -2.27 10.32 -0.36
CA ALA A 233 -2.32 11.60 -1.07
C ALA A 233 -3.31 11.59 -2.24
N CYS A 234 -3.47 10.46 -2.93
CA CYS A 234 -4.37 10.32 -4.07
C CYS A 234 -5.80 10.78 -3.75
N PHE A 235 -6.33 10.43 -2.59
CA PHE A 235 -7.70 10.82 -2.20
C PHE A 235 -7.84 12.33 -2.08
N PHE A 236 -6.85 13.02 -1.53
CA PHE A 236 -6.88 14.47 -1.38
C PHE A 236 -6.57 15.19 -2.70
N LEU A 237 -5.72 14.61 -3.55
CA LEU A 237 -5.52 15.10 -4.92
C LEU A 237 -6.83 15.03 -5.72
N VAL A 238 -7.52 13.90 -5.66
CA VAL A 238 -8.81 13.72 -6.34
C VAL A 238 -9.85 14.69 -5.77
N ALA A 239 -9.97 14.83 -4.44
CA ALA A 239 -10.87 15.80 -3.81
C ALA A 239 -10.61 17.23 -4.31
N ALA A 240 -9.34 17.65 -4.38
CA ALA A 240 -8.96 18.96 -4.87
C ALA A 240 -9.26 19.16 -6.37
N LEU A 241 -9.03 18.12 -7.19
CA LEU A 241 -9.28 18.19 -8.65
C LEU A 241 -10.79 18.19 -8.99
N MET A 242 -11.64 17.65 -8.12
CA MET A 242 -13.10 17.67 -8.27
C MET A 242 -13.74 18.95 -7.71
N ALA A 243 -13.07 19.66 -6.81
CA ALA A 243 -13.60 20.86 -6.18
C ALA A 243 -13.71 22.03 -7.18
N ARG A 244 -14.69 22.93 -6.96
CA ARG A 244 -14.83 24.17 -7.74
C ARG A 244 -13.63 25.10 -7.55
N GLU A 245 -13.10 25.13 -6.35
CA GLU A 245 -11.91 25.89 -5.99
C GLU A 245 -10.95 24.99 -5.21
N ALA A 246 -9.66 25.00 -5.59
CA ALA A 246 -8.65 24.25 -4.87
C ALA A 246 -7.31 24.96 -4.83
N ASN A 247 -6.69 24.95 -3.64
CA ASN A 247 -5.30 25.33 -3.42
C ASN A 247 -4.79 24.55 -2.20
N LEU A 248 -4.48 23.28 -2.44
CA LEU A 248 -4.01 22.34 -1.40
C LEU A 248 -2.52 22.09 -1.56
N VAL A 249 -1.78 22.09 -0.44
CA VAL A 249 -0.41 21.60 -0.37
C VAL A 249 -0.36 20.33 0.47
N ILE A 250 0.15 19.25 -0.08
CA ILE A 250 0.39 18.00 0.62
C ILE A 250 1.89 17.88 0.83
N GLN A 251 2.33 17.94 2.09
CA GLN A 251 3.75 18.04 2.44
C GLN A 251 4.40 16.68 2.65
N GLY A 252 5.67 16.56 2.27
CA GLY A 252 6.52 15.42 2.56
C GLY A 252 6.11 14.11 1.91
N VAL A 253 5.44 14.15 0.75
CA VAL A 253 4.95 12.97 0.04
C VAL A 253 6.08 12.19 -0.61
N GLY A 254 6.04 10.86 -0.53
CA GLY A 254 6.96 9.98 -1.24
C GLY A 254 6.78 10.07 -2.76
N LEU A 255 7.85 10.41 -3.46
CA LEU A 255 7.88 10.60 -4.91
C LEU A 255 8.78 9.58 -5.60
N ASN A 256 8.83 8.37 -5.06
CA ASN A 256 9.58 7.28 -5.65
C ASN A 256 9.14 7.04 -7.12
N PRO A 257 10.08 6.99 -8.10
CA PRO A 257 9.73 6.82 -9.52
C PRO A 257 8.92 5.56 -9.84
N THR A 258 8.98 4.53 -8.99
CA THR A 258 8.15 3.31 -9.16
C THR A 258 6.71 3.49 -8.64
N ARG A 259 6.41 4.65 -8.06
CA ARG A 259 5.09 5.02 -7.52
C ARG A 259 4.49 6.25 -8.21
N SER A 260 5.31 7.06 -8.87
CA SER A 260 4.90 8.35 -9.43
C SER A 260 3.99 8.26 -10.66
N ALA A 261 3.72 7.05 -11.18
CA ALA A 261 2.77 6.83 -12.28
C ALA A 261 1.40 7.48 -12.02
N LEU A 262 0.97 7.61 -10.76
CA LEU A 262 -0.23 8.35 -10.38
C LEU A 262 -0.15 9.83 -10.81
N LEU A 263 0.97 10.50 -10.53
CA LEU A 263 1.14 11.92 -10.86
C LEU A 263 1.21 12.11 -12.38
N ASP A 264 1.93 11.23 -13.07
CA ASP A 264 2.01 11.26 -14.54
C ASP A 264 0.63 11.08 -15.17
N PHE A 265 -0.17 10.14 -14.66
CA PHE A 265 -1.53 9.89 -15.11
C PHE A 265 -2.45 11.09 -14.84
N LEU A 266 -2.43 11.65 -13.62
CA LEU A 266 -3.24 12.83 -13.28
C LEU A 266 -2.87 14.05 -14.14
N VAL A 267 -1.57 14.28 -14.38
CA VAL A 267 -1.10 15.36 -15.26
C VAL A 267 -1.55 15.12 -16.70
N ALA A 268 -1.50 13.89 -17.20
CA ALA A 268 -2.02 13.55 -18.53
C ALA A 268 -3.54 13.76 -18.65
N MET A 269 -4.29 13.60 -17.55
CA MET A 269 -5.72 13.97 -17.47
C MET A 269 -5.95 15.49 -17.40
N GLY A 270 -4.92 16.32 -17.31
CA GLY A 270 -5.02 17.78 -17.23
C GLY A 270 -4.88 18.38 -15.82
N ALA A 271 -4.48 17.58 -14.83
CA ALA A 271 -4.35 18.04 -13.45
C ALA A 271 -3.25 19.10 -13.28
N SER A 272 -3.57 20.19 -12.58
CA SER A 272 -2.61 21.23 -12.21
C SER A 272 -1.91 20.87 -10.90
N ILE A 273 -0.89 20.01 -11.01
CA ILE A 273 -0.06 19.56 -9.88
C ILE A 273 1.37 20.09 -10.06
N LYS A 274 1.94 20.67 -8.99
CA LYS A 274 3.35 21.08 -8.95
C LYS A 274 4.07 20.35 -7.82
N VAL A 275 5.24 19.81 -8.11
CA VAL A 275 6.17 19.31 -7.11
C VAL A 275 7.00 20.47 -6.60
N LEU A 276 7.04 20.64 -5.29
CA LEU A 276 7.81 21.64 -4.58
C LEU A 276 8.79 20.93 -3.64
N ASP A 277 9.89 21.60 -3.30
CA ASP A 277 10.86 21.14 -2.29
C ASP A 277 11.27 19.65 -2.44
N LEU A 278 11.71 19.29 -3.65
CA LEU A 278 12.16 17.93 -3.94
C LEU A 278 13.51 17.65 -3.25
N ARG A 279 13.54 16.59 -2.41
CA ARG A 279 14.72 16.16 -1.67
C ARG A 279 14.81 14.65 -1.58
N GLN A 280 15.96 14.13 -1.15
CA GLN A 280 16.16 12.71 -0.87
C GLN A 280 16.43 12.50 0.61
N THR A 281 15.79 11.50 1.22
CA THR A 281 15.97 11.13 2.63
C THR A 281 15.89 9.62 2.76
N ALA A 282 16.88 8.99 3.41
CA ALA A 282 16.98 7.54 3.56
C ALA A 282 16.75 6.77 2.24
N GLY A 283 17.36 7.26 1.15
CA GLY A 283 17.25 6.67 -0.19
C GLY A 283 15.95 6.96 -0.95
N GLU A 284 14.89 7.44 -0.27
CA GLU A 284 13.60 7.76 -0.89
C GLU A 284 13.52 9.23 -1.34
N LEU A 285 12.91 9.49 -2.49
CA LEU A 285 12.57 10.82 -2.96
C LEU A 285 11.32 11.33 -2.25
N ILE A 286 11.37 12.58 -1.78
CA ILE A 286 10.30 13.25 -1.04
C ILE A 286 10.10 14.63 -1.63
N GLY A 287 8.86 15.08 -1.70
CA GLY A 287 8.53 16.45 -2.09
C GLY A 287 7.16 16.88 -1.60
N ASP A 288 6.87 18.15 -1.74
CA ASP A 288 5.55 18.70 -1.46
C ASP A 288 4.76 18.78 -2.77
N LEU A 289 3.49 18.40 -2.72
CA LEU A 289 2.59 18.46 -3.87
C LEU A 289 1.63 19.62 -3.70
N ARG A 290 1.67 20.59 -4.62
CA ARG A 290 0.64 21.64 -4.70
C ARG A 290 -0.34 21.29 -5.82
N VAL A 291 -1.62 21.14 -5.48
CA VAL A 291 -2.70 20.93 -6.43
C VAL A 291 -3.64 22.14 -6.45
N ARG A 292 -4.08 22.50 -7.66
CA ARG A 292 -5.05 23.56 -7.91
C ARG A 292 -6.15 23.06 -8.84
N THR A 293 -7.30 23.70 -8.77
CA THR A 293 -8.39 23.46 -9.71
C THR A 293 -7.91 23.53 -11.15
N SER A 294 -8.31 22.55 -11.94
CA SER A 294 -8.03 22.47 -13.37
C SER A 294 -9.09 21.63 -14.08
N PRO A 295 -9.36 21.88 -15.37
CA PRO A 295 -10.25 21.02 -16.15
C PRO A 295 -9.64 19.62 -16.29
N ILE A 296 -10.37 18.61 -15.85
CA ILE A 296 -9.95 17.20 -15.97
C ILE A 296 -10.61 16.60 -17.21
N LEU A 297 -9.81 16.08 -18.11
CA LEU A 297 -10.27 15.59 -19.40
C LEU A 297 -10.88 14.19 -19.29
N GLY A 298 -10.15 13.25 -18.80
CA GLY A 298 -10.49 11.84 -18.73
C GLY A 298 -9.27 10.99 -19.04
N GLY A 299 -9.40 9.66 -19.04
CA GLY A 299 -8.24 8.82 -19.27
C GLY A 299 -8.57 7.35 -19.47
N MET A 300 -7.49 6.58 -19.76
CA MET A 300 -7.54 5.14 -19.84
C MET A 300 -6.37 4.53 -19.06
N ILE A 301 -6.68 3.51 -18.24
CA ILE A 301 -5.73 2.74 -17.45
C ILE A 301 -5.74 1.31 -17.99
N GLU A 302 -4.62 0.86 -18.57
CA GLU A 302 -4.49 -0.51 -19.11
C GLU A 302 -3.04 -1.00 -19.02
N GLY A 303 -2.83 -2.30 -19.13
CA GLY A 303 -1.52 -2.93 -19.16
C GLY A 303 -0.66 -2.64 -17.93
N ALA A 304 0.56 -2.15 -18.15
CA ALA A 304 1.52 -1.85 -17.07
C ALA A 304 1.01 -0.75 -16.12
N MET A 305 0.23 0.20 -16.62
CA MET A 305 -0.34 1.29 -15.82
C MET A 305 -1.36 0.75 -14.81
N THR A 306 -2.14 -0.26 -15.19
CA THR A 306 -3.08 -0.92 -14.26
C THR A 306 -2.36 -1.51 -13.05
N ALA A 307 -1.25 -2.20 -13.28
CA ALA A 307 -0.44 -2.76 -12.19
C ALA A 307 0.17 -1.66 -11.30
N ALA A 308 0.57 -0.53 -11.89
CA ALA A 308 1.16 0.61 -11.17
C ALA A 308 0.12 1.36 -10.32
N LEU A 309 -1.12 1.50 -10.81
CA LEU A 309 -2.21 2.28 -10.21
C LEU A 309 -3.28 1.42 -9.51
N ILE A 310 -3.07 0.12 -9.38
CA ILE A 310 -4.09 -0.84 -8.91
C ILE A 310 -4.74 -0.45 -7.58
N ASP A 311 -3.99 0.22 -6.72
CA ASP A 311 -4.45 0.64 -5.41
C ASP A 311 -5.15 2.01 -5.45
N GLU A 312 -4.94 2.84 -6.46
CA GLU A 312 -5.49 4.18 -6.66
C GLU A 312 -6.77 4.17 -7.53
N ILE A 313 -7.03 3.08 -8.25
CA ILE A 313 -8.19 2.94 -9.17
C ILE A 313 -9.52 3.32 -8.52
N PRO A 314 -9.86 2.97 -7.26
CA PRO A 314 -11.12 3.41 -6.66
C PRO A 314 -11.30 4.93 -6.61
N ALA A 315 -10.26 5.67 -6.23
CA ALA A 315 -10.30 7.14 -6.23
C ALA A 315 -10.32 7.72 -7.65
N LEU A 316 -9.55 7.11 -8.56
CA LEU A 316 -9.52 7.53 -9.97
C LEU A 316 -10.84 7.26 -10.69
N ALA A 317 -11.61 6.22 -10.31
CA ALA A 317 -12.95 5.98 -10.82
C ALA A 317 -13.88 7.14 -10.47
N VAL A 318 -13.80 7.64 -9.23
CA VAL A 318 -14.56 8.82 -8.78
C VAL A 318 -14.17 10.06 -9.58
N LEU A 319 -12.86 10.30 -9.78
CA LEU A 319 -12.39 11.41 -10.61
C LEU A 319 -12.89 11.26 -12.08
N GLY A 320 -12.90 10.03 -12.59
CA GLY A 320 -13.40 9.72 -13.93
C GLY A 320 -14.84 10.14 -14.13
N ALA A 321 -15.73 9.87 -13.17
CA ALA A 321 -17.12 10.28 -13.23
C ALA A 321 -17.28 11.82 -13.27
N ALA A 322 -16.43 12.56 -12.58
CA ALA A 322 -16.43 14.02 -12.56
C ALA A 322 -15.69 14.64 -13.77
N SER A 323 -14.83 13.91 -14.45
CA SER A 323 -14.03 14.38 -15.58
C SER A 323 -14.90 14.59 -16.83
N ARG A 324 -14.37 15.30 -17.85
CA ARG A 324 -15.11 15.57 -19.10
C ARG A 324 -15.43 14.30 -19.89
N ASP A 325 -14.44 13.44 -20.09
CA ASP A 325 -14.51 12.32 -21.05
C ASP A 325 -14.63 10.94 -20.36
N GLY A 326 -14.56 10.91 -19.01
CA GLY A 326 -14.68 9.69 -18.23
C GLY A 326 -13.38 8.92 -18.04
N LEU A 327 -13.50 7.69 -17.57
CA LEU A 327 -12.38 6.78 -17.31
C LEU A 327 -12.68 5.38 -17.84
N ILE A 328 -11.69 4.78 -18.49
CA ILE A 328 -11.69 3.37 -18.88
C ILE A 328 -10.59 2.65 -18.11
N VAL A 329 -10.92 1.52 -17.49
CA VAL A 329 -9.98 0.65 -16.78
C VAL A 329 -10.05 -0.75 -17.39
N ARG A 330 -8.88 -1.33 -17.74
CA ARG A 330 -8.72 -2.68 -18.28
C ARG A 330 -7.61 -3.43 -17.56
N ASP A 331 -7.50 -4.73 -17.79
CA ASP A 331 -6.46 -5.59 -17.22
C ASP A 331 -6.40 -5.56 -15.68
N ALA A 332 -7.52 -5.25 -15.02
CA ALA A 332 -7.63 -4.99 -13.58
C ALA A 332 -8.31 -6.15 -12.81
N SER A 333 -8.24 -7.38 -13.30
CA SER A 333 -8.83 -8.55 -12.64
C SER A 333 -8.36 -8.74 -11.18
N GLU A 334 -7.14 -8.28 -10.86
CA GLU A 334 -6.60 -8.29 -9.49
C GLU A 334 -7.44 -7.44 -8.50
N LEU A 335 -8.24 -6.47 -8.97
CA LEU A 335 -9.15 -5.70 -8.11
C LEU A 335 -10.23 -6.56 -7.46
N ARG A 336 -10.61 -7.68 -8.11
CA ARG A 336 -11.58 -8.62 -7.57
C ARG A 336 -11.05 -9.49 -6.44
N LEU A 337 -9.72 -9.53 -6.28
CA LEU A 337 -9.00 -10.37 -5.31
C LEU A 337 -8.38 -9.56 -4.16
N LYS A 338 -8.79 -8.29 -4.00
CA LYS A 338 -8.34 -7.39 -2.92
C LYS A 338 -9.13 -7.67 -1.62
N GLU A 339 -9.26 -6.67 -0.77
CA GLU A 339 -10.05 -6.71 0.46
C GLU A 339 -11.52 -7.09 0.18
N THR A 340 -12.01 -6.58 -0.94
CA THR A 340 -13.32 -6.89 -1.54
C THR A 340 -13.16 -7.11 -3.04
N ASP A 341 -14.22 -7.52 -3.75
CA ASP A 341 -14.31 -7.30 -5.20
C ASP A 341 -14.54 -5.80 -5.44
N ARG A 342 -13.42 -5.06 -5.62
CA ARG A 342 -13.45 -3.60 -5.77
C ARG A 342 -14.23 -3.15 -7.00
N ILE A 343 -14.27 -3.93 -8.08
CA ILE A 343 -15.07 -3.59 -9.26
C ILE A 343 -16.55 -3.62 -8.90
N ALA A 344 -17.01 -4.68 -8.24
CA ALA A 344 -18.39 -4.80 -7.81
C ALA A 344 -18.79 -3.74 -6.76
N THR A 345 -17.90 -3.44 -5.81
CA THR A 345 -18.19 -2.43 -4.77
C THR A 345 -18.19 -0.99 -5.32
N ILE A 346 -17.33 -0.67 -6.28
CA ILE A 346 -17.37 0.62 -7.00
C ILE A 346 -18.71 0.73 -7.75
N GLU A 347 -19.10 -0.29 -8.52
CA GLU A 347 -20.35 -0.31 -9.26
C GLU A 347 -21.56 -0.10 -8.34
N ALA A 348 -21.63 -0.84 -7.23
CA ALA A 348 -22.74 -0.73 -6.28
C ALA A 348 -22.88 0.69 -5.69
N ASN A 349 -21.77 1.31 -5.29
CA ASN A 349 -21.79 2.65 -4.72
C ASN A 349 -22.03 3.74 -5.78
N PHE A 350 -21.52 3.59 -7.00
CA PHE A 350 -21.84 4.49 -8.10
C PHE A 350 -23.34 4.52 -8.37
N ARG A 351 -23.97 3.35 -8.47
CA ARG A 351 -25.44 3.25 -8.67
C ARG A 351 -26.24 3.90 -7.54
N ARG A 352 -25.77 3.77 -6.28
CA ARG A 352 -26.39 4.45 -5.13
C ARG A 352 -26.35 5.97 -5.26
N MET A 353 -25.25 6.51 -5.83
CA MET A 353 -25.12 7.95 -6.09
C MET A 353 -25.76 8.41 -7.41
N GLY A 354 -26.46 7.53 -8.14
CA GLY A 354 -27.06 7.84 -9.42
C GLY A 354 -26.07 7.92 -10.59
N LEU A 355 -24.86 7.37 -10.42
CA LEU A 355 -23.80 7.39 -11.43
C LEU A 355 -23.87 6.14 -12.33
N GLU A 356 -23.53 6.34 -13.60
CA GLU A 356 -23.41 5.28 -14.60
C GLU A 356 -22.02 4.65 -14.58
N ILE A 357 -21.97 3.34 -14.71
CA ILE A 357 -20.77 2.54 -14.86
C ILE A 357 -21.08 1.26 -15.61
N GLU A 358 -20.21 0.85 -16.52
CA GLU A 358 -20.26 -0.41 -17.25
C GLU A 358 -19.07 -1.28 -16.77
N THR A 359 -19.35 -2.44 -16.16
CA THR A 359 -18.30 -3.32 -15.66
C THR A 359 -18.03 -4.48 -16.61
N THR A 360 -16.76 -4.93 -16.63
CA THR A 360 -16.27 -6.15 -17.31
C THR A 360 -15.64 -7.10 -16.31
N PRO A 361 -15.31 -8.35 -16.68
CA PRO A 361 -14.60 -9.26 -15.77
C PRO A 361 -13.28 -8.70 -15.24
N ASP A 362 -12.59 -7.86 -15.99
CA ASP A 362 -11.26 -7.34 -15.71
C ASP A 362 -11.16 -5.80 -15.70
N GLY A 363 -12.30 -5.10 -15.56
CA GLY A 363 -12.28 -3.64 -15.54
C GLY A 363 -13.65 -3.00 -15.56
N PHE A 364 -13.70 -1.75 -16.02
CA PHE A 364 -14.93 -0.97 -16.15
C PHE A 364 -14.75 0.28 -17.02
N ARG A 365 -15.87 0.85 -17.45
CA ARG A 365 -15.95 2.16 -18.07
C ARG A 365 -16.89 3.04 -17.26
N VAL A 366 -16.44 4.26 -16.95
CA VAL A 366 -17.21 5.31 -16.28
C VAL A 366 -17.36 6.48 -17.25
N PRO A 367 -18.58 6.83 -17.68
CA PRO A 367 -18.82 8.06 -18.44
C PRO A 367 -18.41 9.30 -17.63
N GLY A 368 -18.01 10.36 -18.33
CA GLY A 368 -17.67 11.64 -17.70
C GLY A 368 -18.87 12.57 -17.55
N GLY A 369 -18.64 13.72 -16.88
CA GLY A 369 -19.65 14.80 -16.75
C GLY A 369 -20.86 14.43 -15.88
N GLN A 370 -20.71 13.48 -14.98
CA GLN A 370 -21.84 12.99 -14.18
C GLN A 370 -22.08 13.85 -12.93
N SER A 371 -23.34 13.90 -12.49
CA SER A 371 -23.74 14.58 -11.26
C SER A 371 -23.85 13.60 -10.11
N PHE A 372 -23.24 13.93 -8.99
CA PHE A 372 -23.22 13.10 -7.79
C PHE A 372 -24.41 13.43 -6.90
N HIS A 373 -25.20 12.42 -6.52
CA HIS A 373 -26.33 12.58 -5.61
C HIS A 373 -26.02 12.01 -4.23
N PRO A 374 -26.61 12.57 -3.15
CA PRO A 374 -26.40 12.07 -1.80
C PRO A 374 -26.92 10.65 -1.66
N ALA A 375 -26.16 9.82 -0.94
CA ALA A 375 -26.47 8.40 -0.81
C ALA A 375 -25.99 7.79 0.51
N GLU A 376 -26.52 6.62 0.84
CA GLU A 376 -25.95 5.72 1.83
C GLU A 376 -24.98 4.78 1.12
N LEU A 377 -23.68 4.99 1.37
CA LEU A 377 -22.57 4.34 0.72
C LEU A 377 -21.99 3.26 1.65
N ASP A 378 -21.56 2.16 1.08
CA ASP A 378 -21.08 1.02 1.83
C ASP A 378 -19.60 0.75 1.51
N SER A 379 -18.76 0.80 2.52
CA SER A 379 -17.34 0.47 2.37
C SER A 379 -17.09 -1.01 2.08
N ALA A 380 -18.06 -1.86 2.40
CA ALA A 380 -17.91 -3.32 2.39
C ALA A 380 -16.68 -3.81 3.20
N GLY A 381 -16.20 -3.01 4.16
CA GLY A 381 -14.99 -3.28 4.94
C GLY A 381 -13.67 -2.97 4.22
N ASP A 382 -13.71 -2.37 3.03
CA ASP A 382 -12.51 -1.95 2.28
C ASP A 382 -12.21 -0.47 2.50
N HIS A 383 -11.05 -0.19 3.10
CA HIS A 383 -10.60 1.16 3.43
C HIS A 383 -10.50 2.07 2.20
N ARG A 384 -10.12 1.53 1.02
CA ARG A 384 -10.00 2.34 -0.20
C ARG A 384 -11.36 2.71 -0.78
N ILE A 385 -12.35 1.83 -0.64
CA ILE A 385 -13.73 2.11 -1.00
C ILE A 385 -14.30 3.18 -0.07
N ALA A 386 -14.14 3.03 1.26
CA ALA A 386 -14.58 4.04 2.23
C ALA A 386 -14.04 5.43 1.89
N MET A 387 -12.73 5.55 1.67
CA MET A 387 -12.06 6.83 1.39
C MET A 387 -12.43 7.40 0.02
N ALA A 388 -12.51 6.56 -1.03
CA ALA A 388 -12.89 7.01 -2.38
C ALA A 388 -14.31 7.57 -2.41
N PHE A 389 -15.25 6.90 -1.74
CA PHE A 389 -16.64 7.35 -1.71
C PHE A 389 -16.89 8.49 -0.71
N ALA A 390 -16.03 8.66 0.30
CA ALA A 390 -16.01 9.91 1.07
C ALA A 390 -15.61 11.11 0.21
N VAL A 391 -14.62 10.93 -0.69
CA VAL A 391 -14.26 11.97 -1.68
C VAL A 391 -15.41 12.22 -2.67
N ALA A 392 -16.05 11.16 -3.17
CA ALA A 392 -17.23 11.30 -4.04
C ALA A 392 -18.36 12.11 -3.38
N ALA A 393 -18.58 11.87 -2.08
CA ALA A 393 -19.60 12.58 -1.29
C ALA A 393 -19.36 14.09 -1.19
N LEU A 394 -18.11 14.57 -1.30
CA LEU A 394 -17.81 16.01 -1.34
C LEU A 394 -18.39 16.71 -2.57
N ALA A 395 -18.56 15.99 -3.67
CA ALA A 395 -19.12 16.52 -4.94
C ALA A 395 -20.66 16.36 -5.04
N ALA A 396 -21.30 15.69 -4.10
CA ALA A 396 -22.75 15.49 -4.10
C ALA A 396 -23.50 16.80 -3.83
N ASP A 397 -24.78 16.84 -4.16
CA ASP A 397 -25.67 17.99 -3.91
C ASP A 397 -26.31 17.97 -2.50
N GLY A 398 -25.96 17.00 -1.65
CA GLY A 398 -26.38 16.87 -0.26
C GLY A 398 -25.48 15.91 0.54
N PRO A 399 -25.70 15.81 1.87
CA PRO A 399 -24.89 14.94 2.73
C PRO A 399 -25.04 13.48 2.36
N SER A 400 -23.94 12.74 2.34
CA SER A 400 -23.91 11.29 2.17
C SER A 400 -23.38 10.60 3.44
N ALA A 401 -23.78 9.35 3.65
CA ALA A 401 -23.30 8.53 4.75
C ALA A 401 -22.38 7.41 4.23
N ILE A 402 -21.28 7.16 4.93
CA ILE A 402 -20.36 6.05 4.66
C ILE A 402 -20.55 5.01 5.76
N GLU A 403 -21.14 3.88 5.45
CA GLU A 403 -21.25 2.75 6.37
C GLU A 403 -19.95 1.95 6.41
N GLY A 404 -19.58 1.47 7.61
CA GLY A 404 -18.31 0.75 7.83
C GLY A 404 -17.07 1.66 7.70
N ALA A 405 -17.20 2.97 7.95
CA ALA A 405 -16.14 3.96 7.76
C ALA A 405 -14.90 3.71 8.63
N GLU A 406 -15.02 2.97 9.74
CA GLU A 406 -13.91 2.58 10.62
C GLU A 406 -12.83 1.79 9.89
N CYS A 407 -13.15 1.11 8.79
CA CYS A 407 -12.17 0.36 8.00
C CYS A 407 -11.07 1.26 7.41
N ALA A 408 -11.29 2.59 7.28
CA ALA A 408 -10.24 3.53 6.92
C ALA A 408 -9.02 3.41 7.85
N GLY A 409 -9.23 3.07 9.13
CA GLY A 409 -8.20 2.86 10.14
C GLY A 409 -7.21 1.73 9.82
N VAL A 410 -7.52 0.87 8.86
CA VAL A 410 -6.60 -0.17 8.38
C VAL A 410 -5.32 0.43 7.79
N SER A 411 -5.46 1.54 7.06
CA SER A 411 -4.31 2.21 6.40
C SER A 411 -4.14 3.67 6.78
N PHE A 412 -5.23 4.39 7.11
CA PHE A 412 -5.20 5.82 7.37
C PHE A 412 -6.26 6.22 8.42
N PRO A 413 -6.00 6.02 9.72
CA PRO A 413 -6.95 6.33 10.80
C PRO A 413 -7.45 7.78 10.81
N GLU A 414 -6.60 8.74 10.46
CA GLU A 414 -6.86 10.17 10.51
C GLU A 414 -7.54 10.72 9.24
N PHE A 415 -7.95 9.84 8.31
CA PHE A 415 -8.46 10.24 6.99
C PHE A 415 -9.66 11.19 7.08
N PHE A 416 -10.70 10.85 7.81
CA PHE A 416 -11.91 11.66 7.89
C PHE A 416 -11.69 12.99 8.60
N GLU A 417 -10.80 13.03 9.60
CA GLU A 417 -10.40 14.26 10.28
C GLU A 417 -9.64 15.18 9.32
N THR A 418 -8.66 14.64 8.60
CA THR A 418 -7.88 15.36 7.59
C THR A 418 -8.79 15.89 6.46
N LEU A 419 -9.76 15.08 6.02
CA LEU A 419 -10.70 15.49 4.98
C LEU A 419 -11.56 16.69 5.45
N ARG A 420 -12.07 16.66 6.68
CA ARG A 420 -12.83 17.77 7.27
C ARG A 420 -12.02 19.05 7.45
N LEU A 421 -10.71 18.92 7.71
CA LEU A 421 -9.82 20.07 7.89
C LEU A 421 -9.72 20.92 6.61
N ILE A 422 -9.66 20.27 5.44
CA ILE A 422 -9.42 20.93 4.15
C ILE A 422 -10.69 21.22 3.34
N ALA A 423 -11.80 20.56 3.63
CA ALA A 423 -13.09 20.73 2.95
C ALA A 423 -13.82 21.98 3.48
N LYS A 424 -14.16 22.91 2.56
CA LYS A 424 -14.79 24.19 2.89
C LYS A 424 -16.08 24.42 2.08
#